data_87e5cf35c5148296ae56cc52980c74f4
#
_entry.id   87e5cf35c5148296ae56cc52980c74f4
#
_cell.length_a   1.000
_cell.length_b   1.000
_cell.length_c   1.000
_cell.angle_alpha   90.00
_cell.angle_beta   90.00
_cell.angle_gamma   90.00
#
_symmetry.space_group_name_H-M   'P 1'
#
loop_
_entity.id
_entity.type
_entity.pdbx_description
1 polymer ?
#
loop_
_entity_poly.entity_id
_entity_poly.type
_entity_poly.pdbx_seq_one_letter_code
_entity_poly.pdbx_strand_id
1 'polypeptide(L)'
;MFTSPQTRINRGLRGGACKVTTAGTNAGLNDSTRAEHPLHPLFISPMPVKNATSSASSLPQRHRLHLLALPMLLGVGALAACGKQEDGAAKPAEKSGALAPAQAYDKIAAEGKGFTVGALMAANPVYVLFDPQCPHCGHLWQNSQVLLPKVKFVWIPVSFINGKSAPQGAAILSASNPAEFMAAHETSILAGTGGTPLPSTVAPEVEATIKANTELFNKLAVESVPYVVAKNIKTGQVVTNAGAMETAALTEFLGV
;
A
#
# COMPACT_ATOMS: atom_id res chain seq x y z
N MET A 1 -9.08 -62.20 -14.05
CA MET A 1 -7.74 -62.81 -13.92
C MET A 1 -6.72 -61.82 -14.46
N PHE A 2 -6.08 -61.02 -13.59
CA PHE A 2 -4.75 -60.47 -13.79
C PHE A 2 -4.23 -60.00 -12.44
N THR A 3 -3.13 -60.59 -12.06
CA THR A 3 -2.45 -60.58 -10.79
C THR A 3 -1.65 -59.30 -10.56
N SER A 4 -1.75 -58.74 -9.36
CA SER A 4 -0.79 -57.77 -8.79
C SER A 4 0.55 -58.39 -8.46
N PRO A 5 1.65 -57.65 -8.58
CA PRO A 5 2.87 -57.98 -7.85
C PRO A 5 3.04 -57.04 -6.63
N GLN A 6 3.17 -57.69 -5.49
CA GLN A 6 3.64 -57.12 -4.23
C GLN A 6 5.15 -56.88 -4.31
N THR A 7 5.61 -55.67 -3.94
CA THR A 7 7.04 -55.41 -3.73
C THR A 7 7.34 -55.25 -2.24
N ARG A 8 8.27 -56.10 -1.80
CA ARG A 8 8.76 -56.35 -0.44
C ARG A 8 9.43 -55.11 0.18
N ILE A 9 9.07 -54.90 1.41
CA ILE A 9 9.79 -54.00 2.36
C ILE A 9 11.09 -54.69 2.80
N ASN A 10 12.22 -54.01 2.62
CA ASN A 10 13.48 -54.43 3.20
C ASN A 10 13.87 -53.51 4.35
N ARG A 11 13.83 -54.07 5.54
CA ARG A 11 14.16 -53.45 6.82
C ARG A 11 15.67 -53.62 7.05
N GLY A 12 16.46 -52.58 6.99
CA GLY A 12 17.88 -52.54 7.33
C GLY A 12 18.15 -51.66 8.54
N LEU A 13 18.18 -52.29 9.71
CA LEU A 13 18.69 -51.68 10.95
C LEU A 13 20.22 -51.70 10.90
N ARG A 14 20.87 -50.57 11.00
CA ARG A 14 22.24 -50.48 11.54
C ARG A 14 22.36 -49.24 12.43
N GLY A 15 22.58 -49.49 13.71
CA GLY A 15 22.92 -48.58 14.74
C GLY A 15 24.31 -47.96 14.51
N GLY A 16 24.46 -46.69 14.82
CA GLY A 16 25.71 -45.99 14.92
C GLY A 16 25.64 -45.09 16.14
N ALA A 17 26.25 -45.58 17.23
CA ALA A 17 26.45 -44.85 18.45
C ALA A 17 27.43 -43.68 18.21
N CYS A 18 27.01 -42.44 18.50
CA CYS A 18 27.93 -41.31 18.54
C CYS A 18 28.27 -41.00 19.97
N LYS A 19 29.58 -41.12 20.28
CA LYS A 19 30.20 -40.89 21.57
C LYS A 19 30.05 -39.44 22.00
N VAL A 20 29.58 -39.26 23.23
CA VAL A 20 29.71 -38.02 24.01
C VAL A 20 31.17 -37.95 24.53
N THR A 21 31.87 -36.90 24.16
CA THR A 21 33.18 -36.57 24.78
C THR A 21 33.01 -35.28 25.60
N THR A 22 32.96 -35.43 26.89
CA THR A 22 33.16 -34.39 27.90
C THR A 22 34.65 -34.27 28.20
N ALA A 23 35.18 -33.07 28.11
CA ALA A 23 36.34 -32.52 28.82
C ALA A 23 36.67 -31.16 28.17
N GLY A 24 36.95 -30.10 28.85
CA GLY A 24 37.51 -29.85 30.12
C GLY A 24 37.42 -28.36 30.44
N THR A 25 37.31 -28.13 31.71
CA THR A 25 37.48 -26.90 32.42
C THR A 25 38.81 -26.24 32.13
N ASN A 26 38.84 -24.91 31.88
CA ASN A 26 39.95 -24.07 32.31
C ASN A 26 39.42 -22.67 32.69
N ALA A 27 39.55 -22.38 33.95
CA ALA A 27 39.46 -21.08 34.56
C ALA A 27 40.66 -20.24 34.12
N GLY A 28 40.39 -19.01 33.70
CA GLY A 28 41.36 -17.97 33.44
C GLY A 28 40.77 -16.63 33.84
N LEU A 29 40.99 -16.24 35.08
CA LEU A 29 40.86 -14.86 35.58
C LEU A 29 41.90 -13.98 34.88
N ASN A 30 41.48 -12.89 34.27
CA ASN A 30 42.22 -11.65 34.11
C ASN A 30 41.14 -10.55 33.97
N ASP A 31 40.88 -9.85 35.00
CA ASP A 31 41.32 -8.64 35.65
C ASP A 31 41.80 -7.51 34.71
N SER A 32 41.17 -6.34 34.99
CA SER A 32 41.58 -4.98 34.58
C SER A 32 41.36 -4.59 33.13
N THR A 33 40.45 -3.69 32.86
CA THR A 33 40.55 -2.24 33.09
C THR A 33 39.26 -1.56 32.74
N ARG A 34 38.62 -1.02 33.73
CA ARG A 34 37.51 -0.10 33.66
C ARG A 34 38.00 1.23 33.10
N ALA A 35 37.80 1.48 31.82
CA ALA A 35 37.96 2.80 31.24
C ALA A 35 36.72 3.62 31.50
N GLU A 36 36.78 4.47 32.49
CA GLU A 36 35.78 5.51 32.73
C GLU A 36 35.89 6.56 31.62
N HIS A 37 34.90 6.62 30.75
CA HIS A 37 34.75 7.77 29.85
C HIS A 37 34.06 8.91 30.60
N PRO A 38 34.68 10.12 30.63
CA PRO A 38 34.09 11.28 31.26
C PRO A 38 32.86 11.75 30.43
N LEU A 39 31.76 11.91 31.16
CA LEU A 39 30.55 12.55 30.65
C LEU A 39 30.86 14.02 30.31
N HIS A 40 30.94 14.35 29.04
CA HIS A 40 30.88 15.74 28.61
C HIS A 40 29.45 16.28 28.73
N PRO A 41 29.25 17.41 29.43
CA PRO A 41 27.93 18.05 29.42
C PRO A 41 27.70 18.65 28.06
N LEU A 42 26.60 18.21 27.39
CA LEU A 42 26.09 18.82 26.19
C LEU A 42 25.58 20.24 26.52
N PHE A 43 26.36 21.24 26.15
CA PHE A 43 25.90 22.63 26.09
C PHE A 43 24.83 22.73 25.00
N ILE A 44 23.59 22.84 25.41
CA ILE A 44 22.46 23.21 24.53
C ILE A 44 22.50 24.72 24.40
N SER A 45 23.07 25.23 23.31
CA SER A 45 22.95 26.63 22.93
C SER A 45 21.53 26.88 22.37
N PRO A 46 20.78 27.86 22.88
CA PRO A 46 19.51 28.22 22.30
C PRO A 46 19.72 28.93 20.97
N MET A 47 19.12 28.38 19.91
CA MET A 47 19.06 29.08 18.61
C MET A 47 18.14 30.29 18.67
N PRO A 48 18.54 31.41 18.06
CA PRO A 48 17.71 32.63 18.03
C PRO A 48 16.50 32.42 17.11
N VAL A 49 15.31 32.58 17.68
CA VAL A 49 14.05 32.65 16.96
C VAL A 49 14.03 33.95 16.15
N LYS A 50 14.16 33.85 14.83
CA LYS A 50 13.90 35.00 13.94
C LYS A 50 12.40 35.18 13.81
N ASN A 51 11.86 36.22 14.46
CA ASN A 51 10.52 36.71 14.21
C ASN A 51 10.41 37.18 12.76
N ALA A 52 9.71 36.41 11.94
CA ALA A 52 9.30 36.88 10.62
C ALA A 52 8.07 37.77 10.78
N THR A 53 8.28 39.06 10.64
CA THR A 53 7.24 40.08 10.57
C THR A 53 6.40 39.82 9.31
N SER A 54 5.14 39.49 9.51
CA SER A 54 4.14 39.35 8.45
C SER A 54 3.83 40.71 7.85
N SER A 55 4.33 40.99 6.66
CA SER A 55 3.90 42.13 5.86
C SER A 55 2.63 41.77 5.12
N ALA A 56 1.51 42.27 5.59
CA ALA A 56 0.24 42.25 4.89
C ALA A 56 0.30 43.18 3.68
N SER A 57 0.42 42.65 2.48
CA SER A 57 0.24 43.40 1.24
C SER A 57 -1.24 43.42 0.88
N SER A 58 -1.84 44.56 1.09
CA SER A 58 -3.18 44.94 0.63
C SER A 58 -3.20 45.07 -0.89
N LEU A 59 -4.00 44.27 -1.56
CA LEU A 59 -4.32 44.40 -2.99
C LEU A 59 -5.43 45.45 -3.16
N PRO A 60 -5.31 46.38 -4.11
CA PRO A 60 -6.36 47.37 -4.38
C PRO A 60 -7.51 46.73 -5.17
N GLN A 61 -8.68 46.89 -4.57
CA GLN A 61 -9.97 46.51 -5.14
C GLN A 61 -10.33 47.54 -6.26
N ARG A 62 -10.22 47.13 -7.51
CA ARG A 62 -10.71 47.94 -8.64
C ARG A 62 -12.17 47.62 -8.90
N HIS A 63 -13.04 48.51 -8.39
CA HIS A 63 -14.41 48.65 -8.85
C HIS A 63 -14.41 49.10 -10.31
N ARG A 64 -14.96 48.31 -11.21
CA ARG A 64 -15.46 48.76 -12.51
C ARG A 64 -16.97 48.60 -12.54
N LEU A 65 -17.64 49.70 -12.26
CA LEU A 65 -19.02 49.95 -12.66
C LEU A 65 -19.07 49.99 -14.20
N HIS A 66 -19.84 49.16 -14.82
CA HIS A 66 -20.42 49.40 -16.15
C HIS A 66 -21.92 49.23 -16.07
N LEU A 67 -22.58 50.41 -15.91
CA LEU A 67 -23.97 50.62 -16.36
C LEU A 67 -23.95 50.69 -17.89
N LEU A 68 -24.87 50.01 -18.57
CA LEU A 68 -25.65 50.50 -19.70
C LEU A 68 -26.60 49.41 -20.25
N ALA A 69 -27.88 49.73 -20.06
CA ALA A 69 -28.95 49.75 -21.06
C ALA A 69 -29.59 48.41 -21.54
N LEU A 70 -30.84 48.32 -21.14
CA LEU A 70 -31.93 47.51 -21.75
C LEU A 70 -32.09 47.83 -23.25
N PRO A 71 -32.64 46.94 -24.10
CA PRO A 71 -34.09 46.99 -24.28
C PRO A 71 -34.86 45.68 -24.30
N MET A 72 -36.12 45.77 -23.91
CA MET A 72 -37.28 44.92 -24.05
C MET A 72 -37.43 44.30 -25.44
N LEU A 73 -37.75 43.01 -25.51
CA LEU A 73 -38.62 42.47 -26.55
C LEU A 73 -39.44 41.32 -25.98
N LEU A 74 -40.75 41.52 -26.01
CA LEU A 74 -41.79 40.57 -25.68
C LEU A 74 -41.78 39.41 -26.69
N GLY A 75 -41.83 38.18 -26.16
CA GLY A 75 -42.11 36.97 -26.93
C GLY A 75 -42.84 35.97 -26.03
N VAL A 76 -44.18 35.99 -26.15
CA VAL A 76 -45.09 35.03 -25.52
C VAL A 76 -44.96 33.67 -26.21
N GLY A 77 -44.69 32.62 -25.43
CA GLY A 77 -44.67 31.23 -25.87
C GLY A 77 -44.79 30.29 -24.68
N ALA A 78 -46.01 30.09 -24.18
CA ALA A 78 -46.31 29.08 -23.19
C ALA A 78 -46.24 27.68 -23.81
N LEU A 79 -45.37 26.81 -23.31
CA LEU A 79 -45.53 25.37 -23.36
C LEU A 79 -45.11 24.79 -22.03
N ALA A 80 -46.11 24.47 -21.22
CA ALA A 80 -45.95 23.70 -20.00
C ALA A 80 -45.59 22.26 -20.39
N ALA A 81 -44.32 21.86 -20.06
CA ALA A 81 -43.95 20.47 -19.97
C ALA A 81 -43.53 20.22 -18.50
N CYS A 82 -44.44 19.66 -17.72
CA CYS A 82 -44.11 19.01 -16.45
C CYS A 82 -43.17 17.84 -16.73
N GLY A 83 -41.88 18.10 -16.71
CA GLY A 83 -40.84 17.09 -16.61
C GLY A 83 -40.50 16.91 -15.13
N LYS A 84 -40.92 15.79 -14.59
CA LYS A 84 -40.53 15.30 -13.27
C LYS A 84 -39.01 15.21 -13.25
N GLN A 85 -38.37 16.14 -12.54
CA GLN A 85 -36.91 16.12 -12.32
C GLN A 85 -36.67 15.03 -11.28
N GLU A 86 -36.32 13.85 -11.76
CA GLU A 86 -35.74 12.82 -10.91
C GLU A 86 -34.31 13.32 -10.54
N ASP A 87 -34.06 13.51 -9.25
CA ASP A 87 -32.75 13.74 -8.70
C ASP A 87 -31.89 12.50 -8.96
N GLY A 88 -31.36 12.42 -10.18
CA GLY A 88 -30.35 11.45 -10.55
C GLY A 88 -29.03 11.86 -9.90
N ALA A 89 -28.68 11.24 -8.79
CA ALA A 89 -27.33 11.23 -8.31
C ALA A 89 -26.40 10.89 -9.50
N ALA A 90 -25.51 11.81 -9.84
CA ALA A 90 -24.60 11.65 -10.94
C ALA A 90 -23.76 10.40 -10.70
N LYS A 91 -24.09 9.31 -11.41
CA LYS A 91 -23.27 8.11 -11.49
C LYS A 91 -21.91 8.56 -12.02
N PRO A 92 -20.78 8.25 -11.32
CA PRO A 92 -19.46 8.58 -11.83
C PRO A 92 -19.35 8.02 -13.25
N ALA A 93 -18.90 8.84 -14.20
CA ALA A 93 -18.70 8.44 -15.59
C ALA A 93 -17.76 7.23 -15.61
N GLU A 94 -18.28 6.04 -15.92
CA GLU A 94 -17.47 4.85 -16.15
C GLU A 94 -16.61 5.15 -17.38
N LYS A 95 -15.29 5.24 -17.16
CA LYS A 95 -14.33 5.32 -18.25
C LYS A 95 -14.50 4.06 -19.11
N SER A 96 -14.79 4.26 -20.39
CA SER A 96 -14.93 3.19 -21.37
C SER A 96 -13.67 2.32 -21.35
N GLY A 97 -13.79 1.08 -20.86
CA GLY A 97 -12.68 0.10 -20.78
C GLY A 97 -12.32 -0.38 -19.39
N ALA A 98 -12.70 0.32 -18.31
CA ALA A 98 -12.45 -0.15 -16.94
C ALA A 98 -13.41 -1.30 -16.57
N LEU A 99 -12.90 -2.30 -15.87
CA LEU A 99 -13.72 -3.41 -15.35
C LEU A 99 -14.69 -2.88 -14.29
N ALA A 100 -15.90 -3.47 -14.25
CA ALA A 100 -16.84 -3.21 -13.15
C ALA A 100 -16.18 -3.60 -11.80
N PRO A 101 -16.48 -2.89 -10.69
CA PRO A 101 -15.83 -3.13 -9.40
C PRO A 101 -15.81 -4.60 -8.95
N ALA A 102 -16.92 -5.32 -9.10
CA ALA A 102 -17.00 -6.74 -8.75
C ALA A 102 -16.05 -7.60 -9.60
N GLN A 103 -15.99 -7.34 -10.90
CA GLN A 103 -15.07 -8.05 -11.81
C GLN A 103 -13.61 -7.75 -11.48
N ALA A 104 -13.29 -6.50 -11.11
CA ALA A 104 -11.95 -6.12 -10.68
C ALA A 104 -11.55 -6.85 -9.38
N TYR A 105 -12.47 -6.92 -8.41
CA TYR A 105 -12.25 -7.65 -7.16
C TYR A 105 -11.95 -9.13 -7.41
N ASP A 106 -12.80 -9.81 -8.17
CA ASP A 106 -12.66 -11.24 -8.45
C ASP A 106 -11.37 -11.54 -9.24
N LYS A 107 -11.05 -10.67 -10.19
CA LYS A 107 -9.84 -10.81 -10.99
C LYS A 107 -8.58 -10.62 -10.15
N ILE A 108 -8.53 -9.62 -9.28
CA ILE A 108 -7.40 -9.40 -8.37
C ILE A 108 -7.30 -10.54 -7.37
N ALA A 109 -8.41 -11.04 -6.84
CA ALA A 109 -8.44 -12.18 -5.94
C ALA A 109 -7.86 -13.46 -6.58
N ALA A 110 -8.10 -13.68 -7.86
CA ALA A 110 -7.65 -14.85 -8.60
C ALA A 110 -6.17 -14.75 -9.04
N GLU A 111 -5.76 -13.59 -9.56
CA GLU A 111 -4.48 -13.44 -10.26
C GLU A 111 -3.42 -12.67 -9.44
N GLY A 112 -3.82 -11.78 -8.54
CA GLY A 112 -2.91 -10.91 -7.78
C GLY A 112 -2.07 -11.70 -6.76
N LYS A 113 -0.77 -11.45 -6.75
CA LYS A 113 0.18 -12.07 -5.83
C LYS A 113 0.83 -11.02 -4.96
N GLY A 114 0.63 -11.12 -3.65
CA GLY A 114 1.13 -10.15 -2.69
C GLY A 114 1.34 -10.77 -1.32
N PHE A 115 1.58 -9.94 -0.34
CA PHE A 115 1.67 -10.34 1.06
C PHE A 115 0.48 -9.80 1.86
N THR A 116 0.14 -10.51 2.92
CA THR A 116 -1.03 -10.21 3.74
C THR A 116 -0.62 -9.63 5.08
N VAL A 117 -1.34 -8.58 5.54
CA VAL A 117 -1.19 -8.00 6.87
C VAL A 117 -2.56 -7.81 7.54
N GLY A 118 -2.55 -7.80 8.87
CA GLY A 118 -3.75 -7.52 9.68
C GLY A 118 -4.55 -8.76 10.06
N ALA A 119 -5.86 -8.64 10.11
CA ALA A 119 -6.79 -9.66 10.60
C ALA A 119 -6.91 -10.84 9.62
N LEU A 120 -5.97 -11.79 9.67
CA LEU A 120 -5.86 -12.90 8.73
C LEU A 120 -7.15 -13.71 8.56
N MET A 121 -7.97 -13.80 9.62
CA MET A 121 -9.24 -14.53 9.62
C MET A 121 -10.42 -13.73 9.06
N ALA A 122 -10.23 -12.44 8.72
CA ALA A 122 -11.30 -11.66 8.11
C ALA A 122 -11.68 -12.24 6.74
N ALA A 123 -13.00 -12.39 6.52
CA ALA A 123 -13.53 -13.08 5.34
C ALA A 123 -13.30 -12.30 4.02
N ASN A 124 -13.34 -10.97 4.10
CA ASN A 124 -13.23 -10.10 2.93
C ASN A 124 -11.87 -9.37 2.94
N PRO A 125 -10.89 -9.81 2.15
CA PRO A 125 -9.64 -9.08 2.02
C PRO A 125 -9.82 -7.76 1.28
N VAL A 126 -9.02 -6.78 1.67
CA VAL A 126 -8.83 -5.52 0.95
C VAL A 126 -7.58 -5.66 0.09
N TYR A 127 -7.73 -5.56 -1.21
CA TYR A 127 -6.61 -5.64 -2.14
C TYR A 127 -6.08 -4.24 -2.42
N VAL A 128 -4.77 -4.08 -2.34
CA VAL A 128 -4.06 -2.82 -2.63
C VAL A 128 -2.97 -3.10 -3.66
N LEU A 129 -3.18 -2.62 -4.89
CA LEU A 129 -2.10 -2.58 -5.88
C LEU A 129 -1.29 -1.32 -5.63
N PHE A 130 0.00 -1.46 -5.41
CA PHE A 130 0.88 -0.36 -5.03
C PHE A 130 2.19 -0.41 -5.80
N ASP A 131 2.80 0.75 -6.01
CA ASP A 131 4.16 0.83 -6.54
C ASP A 131 5.12 1.22 -5.42
N PRO A 132 6.23 0.49 -5.23
CA PRO A 132 7.21 0.79 -4.18
C PRO A 132 7.86 2.18 -4.25
N GLN A 133 7.78 2.87 -5.38
CA GLN A 133 8.30 4.22 -5.53
C GLN A 133 7.23 5.33 -5.38
N CYS A 134 6.03 4.96 -4.89
CA CYS A 134 4.90 5.86 -4.79
C CYS A 134 4.71 6.43 -3.37
N PRO A 135 4.94 7.73 -3.11
CA PRO A 135 4.70 8.32 -1.78
C PRO A 135 3.25 8.20 -1.32
N HIS A 136 2.28 8.26 -2.23
CA HIS A 136 0.87 8.06 -1.87
C HIS A 136 0.59 6.64 -1.39
N CYS A 137 1.33 5.64 -1.87
CA CYS A 137 1.26 4.27 -1.35
C CYS A 137 1.78 4.20 0.09
N GLY A 138 2.86 4.93 0.39
CA GLY A 138 3.39 5.07 1.75
C GLY A 138 2.41 5.72 2.71
N HIS A 139 1.72 6.78 2.28
CA HIS A 139 0.66 7.38 3.09
C HIS A 139 -0.49 6.42 3.36
N LEU A 140 -0.96 5.70 2.33
CA LEU A 140 -2.01 4.69 2.53
C LEU A 140 -1.55 3.57 3.46
N TRP A 141 -0.27 3.13 3.34
CA TRP A 141 0.32 2.16 4.27
C TRP A 141 0.22 2.63 5.71
N GLN A 142 0.67 3.86 6.01
CA GLN A 142 0.59 4.44 7.35
C GLN A 142 -0.84 4.55 7.85
N ASN A 143 -1.76 5.06 7.02
CA ASN A 143 -3.16 5.27 7.38
C ASN A 143 -3.92 3.95 7.59
N SER A 144 -3.46 2.85 7.01
CA SER A 144 -4.06 1.53 7.18
C SER A 144 -3.69 0.84 8.50
N GLN A 145 -2.59 1.23 9.16
CA GLN A 145 -2.04 0.52 10.33
C GLN A 145 -3.03 0.40 11.49
N VAL A 146 -3.81 1.43 11.74
CA VAL A 146 -4.81 1.43 12.83
C VAL A 146 -5.99 0.48 12.55
N LEU A 147 -6.18 0.05 11.30
CA LEU A 147 -7.24 -0.86 10.89
C LEU A 147 -6.82 -2.34 10.89
N LEU A 148 -5.53 -2.64 11.03
CA LEU A 148 -5.01 -4.01 10.99
C LEU A 148 -5.68 -4.98 11.98
N PRO A 149 -6.13 -4.57 13.19
CA PRO A 149 -6.84 -5.47 14.09
C PRO A 149 -8.19 -5.96 13.55
N LYS A 150 -8.80 -5.23 12.60
CA LYS A 150 -10.14 -5.51 12.05
C LYS A 150 -10.12 -5.93 10.59
N VAL A 151 -9.12 -5.51 9.83
CA VAL A 151 -9.08 -5.64 8.37
C VAL A 151 -7.91 -6.49 7.92
N LYS A 152 -8.16 -7.36 6.93
CA LYS A 152 -7.12 -8.09 6.21
C LYS A 152 -6.77 -7.35 4.93
N PHE A 153 -5.56 -6.83 4.85
CA PHE A 153 -5.03 -6.22 3.63
C PHE A 153 -4.14 -7.22 2.88
N VAL A 154 -4.25 -7.23 1.56
CA VAL A 154 -3.34 -7.92 0.65
C VAL A 154 -2.66 -6.86 -0.21
N TRP A 155 -1.38 -6.63 0.03
CA TRP A 155 -0.55 -5.66 -0.68
C TRP A 155 0.14 -6.32 -1.85
N ILE A 156 -0.15 -5.83 -3.06
CA ILE A 156 0.25 -6.43 -4.34
C ILE A 156 1.16 -5.43 -5.06
N PRO A 157 2.48 -5.66 -5.09
CA PRO A 157 3.41 -4.76 -5.75
C PRO A 157 3.27 -4.84 -7.27
N VAL A 158 3.29 -3.66 -7.91
CA VAL A 158 3.34 -3.47 -9.35
C VAL A 158 4.52 -2.57 -9.72
N SER A 159 4.93 -2.58 -10.99
CA SER A 159 5.96 -1.68 -11.52
C SER A 159 5.32 -0.68 -12.47
N PHE A 160 5.05 0.51 -11.97
CA PHE A 160 4.29 1.55 -12.66
C PHE A 160 5.08 2.85 -12.83
N ILE A 161 5.87 3.27 -11.80
CA ILE A 161 6.46 4.60 -11.74
C ILE A 161 7.83 4.66 -12.44
N ASN A 162 8.77 3.76 -12.08
CA ASN A 162 10.13 3.80 -12.64
C ASN A 162 10.86 2.46 -12.54
N GLY A 163 12.11 2.42 -13.03
CA GLY A 163 12.90 1.19 -13.06
C GLY A 163 13.31 0.61 -11.71
N LYS A 164 13.13 1.34 -10.58
CA LYS A 164 13.37 0.82 -9.23
C LYS A 164 12.16 0.07 -8.68
N SER A 165 10.96 0.32 -9.22
CA SER A 165 9.71 -0.25 -8.74
C SER A 165 9.73 -1.78 -8.73
N ALA A 166 10.11 -2.41 -9.85
CA ALA A 166 10.13 -3.87 -9.97
C ALA A 166 11.11 -4.52 -8.97
N PRO A 167 12.42 -4.15 -8.92
CA PRO A 167 13.35 -4.79 -8.00
C PRO A 167 13.03 -4.52 -6.53
N GLN A 168 12.48 -3.37 -6.16
CA GLN A 168 12.06 -3.09 -4.79
C GLN A 168 10.79 -3.86 -4.41
N GLY A 169 9.82 -3.98 -5.32
CA GLY A 169 8.66 -4.85 -5.13
C GLY A 169 9.05 -6.30 -4.92
N ALA A 170 10.03 -6.78 -5.69
CA ALA A 170 10.58 -8.11 -5.53
C ALA A 170 11.30 -8.28 -4.18
N ALA A 171 12.06 -7.29 -3.73
CA ALA A 171 12.71 -7.31 -2.42
C ALA A 171 11.69 -7.41 -1.28
N ILE A 172 10.59 -6.65 -1.36
CA ILE A 172 9.48 -6.72 -0.38
C ILE A 172 8.89 -8.13 -0.35
N LEU A 173 8.55 -8.72 -1.52
CA LEU A 173 7.95 -10.06 -1.58
C LEU A 173 8.91 -11.17 -1.13
N SER A 174 10.22 -10.99 -1.32
CA SER A 174 11.25 -11.97 -0.94
C SER A 174 11.67 -11.88 0.53
N ALA A 175 11.27 -10.83 1.25
CA ALA A 175 11.65 -10.64 2.64
C ALA A 175 11.03 -11.73 3.53
N SER A 176 11.77 -12.17 4.55
CA SER A 176 11.26 -13.11 5.57
C SER A 176 10.06 -12.57 6.34
N ASN A 177 10.01 -11.24 6.52
CA ASN A 177 8.87 -10.49 7.05
C ASN A 177 8.53 -9.33 6.11
N PRO A 178 7.68 -9.56 5.08
CA PRO A 178 7.33 -8.54 4.11
C PRO A 178 6.68 -7.29 4.72
N ALA A 179 5.92 -7.44 5.80
CA ALA A 179 5.25 -6.32 6.47
C ALA A 179 6.26 -5.36 7.14
N GLU A 180 7.24 -5.90 7.83
CA GLU A 180 8.32 -5.11 8.46
C GLU A 180 9.20 -4.45 7.40
N PHE A 181 9.55 -5.20 6.35
CA PHE A 181 10.34 -4.67 5.24
C PHE A 181 9.61 -3.53 4.53
N MET A 182 8.29 -3.69 4.28
CA MET A 182 7.43 -2.66 3.70
C MET A 182 7.38 -1.41 4.59
N ALA A 183 7.25 -1.56 5.92
CA ALA A 183 7.22 -0.43 6.84
C ALA A 183 8.52 0.40 6.78
N ALA A 184 9.68 -0.26 6.76
CA ALA A 184 10.97 0.40 6.61
C ALA A 184 11.12 1.06 5.22
N HIS A 185 10.67 0.37 4.17
CA HIS A 185 10.68 0.86 2.80
C HIS A 185 9.85 2.14 2.64
N GLU A 186 8.60 2.13 3.09
CA GLU A 186 7.70 3.28 2.97
C GLU A 186 8.14 4.46 3.84
N THR A 187 8.74 4.20 5.00
CA THR A 187 9.38 5.25 5.80
C THR A 187 10.47 5.96 4.99
N SER A 188 11.31 5.22 4.27
CA SER A 188 12.35 5.77 3.41
C SER A 188 11.79 6.53 2.20
N ILE A 189 10.71 6.02 1.57
CA ILE A 189 10.01 6.70 0.47
C ILE A 189 9.47 8.05 0.94
N LEU A 190 8.77 8.07 2.07
CA LEU A 190 8.16 9.30 2.62
C LEU A 190 9.21 10.31 3.10
N ALA A 191 10.39 9.84 3.52
CA ALA A 191 11.54 10.70 3.83
C ALA A 191 12.26 11.21 2.56
N GLY A 192 11.85 10.81 1.35
CA GLY A 192 12.48 11.22 0.10
C GLY A 192 13.82 10.54 -0.18
N THR A 193 14.17 9.46 0.53
CA THR A 193 15.46 8.75 0.39
C THR A 193 15.40 7.60 -0.62
N GLY A 194 14.23 7.37 -1.26
CA GLY A 194 14.09 6.51 -2.43
C GLY A 194 13.86 5.02 -2.13
N GLY A 195 13.45 4.68 -0.91
CA GLY A 195 13.13 3.31 -0.50
C GLY A 195 14.35 2.54 0.00
N THR A 196 14.17 1.24 0.21
CA THR A 196 15.26 0.33 0.60
C THR A 196 16.23 0.12 -0.57
N PRO A 197 17.51 -0.22 -0.29
CA PRO A 197 18.49 -0.53 -1.32
C PRO A 197 17.98 -1.60 -2.30
N LEU A 198 18.40 -1.48 -3.56
CA LEU A 198 18.07 -2.49 -4.56
C LEU A 198 18.78 -3.81 -4.23
N PRO A 199 18.08 -4.96 -4.35
CA PRO A 199 18.70 -6.26 -4.19
C PRO A 199 19.75 -6.49 -5.30
N SER A 200 20.85 -7.16 -4.96
CA SER A 200 21.88 -7.53 -5.95
C SER A 200 21.39 -8.56 -6.96
N THR A 201 20.45 -9.39 -6.55
CA THR A 201 19.81 -10.41 -7.38
C THR A 201 18.36 -10.56 -6.97
N VAL A 202 17.50 -10.84 -7.93
CA VAL A 202 16.09 -11.19 -7.73
C VAL A 202 15.87 -12.60 -8.26
N ALA A 203 15.17 -13.44 -7.51
CA ALA A 203 14.79 -14.76 -7.97
C ALA A 203 13.84 -14.65 -9.18
N PRO A 204 14.06 -15.40 -10.27
CA PRO A 204 13.27 -15.27 -11.51
C PRO A 204 11.76 -15.44 -11.31
N GLU A 205 11.34 -16.28 -10.36
CA GLU A 205 9.93 -16.49 -10.03
C GLU A 205 9.28 -15.28 -9.34
N VAL A 206 10.05 -14.51 -8.58
CA VAL A 206 9.57 -13.27 -7.95
C VAL A 206 9.50 -12.15 -8.99
N GLU A 207 10.49 -12.06 -9.88
CA GLU A 207 10.46 -11.12 -11.01
C GLU A 207 9.25 -11.39 -11.92
N ALA A 208 8.99 -12.66 -12.25
CA ALA A 208 7.81 -13.07 -13.00
C ALA A 208 6.50 -12.68 -12.27
N THR A 209 6.48 -12.77 -10.93
CA THR A 209 5.34 -12.35 -10.13
C THR A 209 5.08 -10.84 -10.24
N ILE A 210 6.10 -9.99 -10.12
CA ILE A 210 5.95 -8.54 -10.29
C ILE A 210 5.45 -8.21 -11.69
N LYS A 211 5.99 -8.87 -12.70
CA LYS A 211 5.54 -8.70 -14.09
C LYS A 211 4.07 -9.08 -14.25
N ALA A 212 3.64 -10.23 -13.73
CA ALA A 212 2.24 -10.68 -13.80
C ALA A 212 1.29 -9.71 -13.06
N ASN A 213 1.68 -9.21 -11.88
CA ASN A 213 0.92 -8.20 -11.15
C ASN A 213 0.79 -6.90 -11.95
N THR A 214 1.86 -6.48 -12.64
CA THR A 214 1.85 -5.27 -13.47
C THR A 214 0.96 -5.45 -14.70
N GLU A 215 0.99 -6.63 -15.33
CA GLU A 215 0.06 -6.96 -16.41
C GLU A 215 -1.40 -7.00 -15.95
N LEU A 216 -1.65 -7.53 -14.75
CA LEU A 216 -2.97 -7.47 -14.12
C LEU A 216 -3.42 -6.03 -13.92
N PHE A 217 -2.58 -5.17 -13.34
CA PHE A 217 -2.87 -3.75 -13.14
C PHE A 217 -3.24 -3.06 -14.46
N ASN A 218 -2.49 -3.31 -15.54
CA ASN A 218 -2.78 -2.75 -16.86
C ASN A 218 -4.13 -3.24 -17.43
N LYS A 219 -4.48 -4.52 -17.21
CA LYS A 219 -5.78 -5.09 -17.63
C LYS A 219 -6.97 -4.50 -16.88
N LEU A 220 -6.77 -3.95 -15.68
CA LEU A 220 -7.81 -3.26 -14.92
C LEU A 220 -8.10 -1.86 -15.49
N ALA A 221 -7.31 -1.37 -16.42
CA ALA A 221 -7.37 -0.01 -16.99
C ALA A 221 -7.33 1.09 -15.91
N VAL A 222 -6.54 0.87 -14.86
CA VAL A 222 -6.30 1.82 -13.77
C VAL A 222 -5.05 2.63 -14.09
N GLU A 223 -5.13 3.94 -13.90
CA GLU A 223 -4.07 4.88 -14.30
C GLU A 223 -3.26 5.43 -13.13
N SER A 224 -3.50 4.97 -11.91
CA SER A 224 -2.80 5.47 -10.72
C SER A 224 -2.68 4.44 -9.61
N VAL A 225 -1.65 4.60 -8.79
CA VAL A 225 -1.40 3.84 -7.57
C VAL A 225 -1.40 4.78 -6.36
N PRO A 226 -1.82 4.33 -5.19
CA PRO A 226 -2.38 3.00 -4.90
C PRO A 226 -3.77 2.82 -5.52
N TYR A 227 -4.12 1.60 -5.90
CA TYR A 227 -5.48 1.23 -6.28
C TYR A 227 -6.04 0.25 -5.26
N VAL A 228 -7.13 0.63 -4.62
CA VAL A 228 -7.76 -0.13 -3.54
C VAL A 228 -9.06 -0.73 -4.04
N VAL A 229 -9.23 -2.04 -3.82
CA VAL A 229 -10.47 -2.75 -4.12
C VAL A 229 -10.89 -3.55 -2.90
N ALA A 230 -12.12 -3.36 -2.46
CA ALA A 230 -12.63 -3.98 -1.24
C ALA A 230 -14.12 -4.28 -1.35
N LYS A 231 -14.57 -5.19 -0.49
CA LYS A 231 -15.99 -5.37 -0.22
C LYS A 231 -16.34 -4.60 1.05
N ASN A 232 -17.15 -3.54 0.92
CA ASN A 232 -17.61 -2.78 2.07
C ASN A 232 -18.44 -3.67 3.01
N ILE A 233 -18.05 -3.73 4.27
CA ILE A 233 -18.61 -4.69 5.24
C ILE A 233 -20.07 -4.37 5.56
N LYS A 234 -20.46 -3.09 5.59
CA LYS A 234 -21.84 -2.67 5.89
C LYS A 234 -22.81 -2.90 4.75
N THR A 235 -22.37 -2.61 3.51
CA THR A 235 -23.25 -2.68 2.34
C THR A 235 -23.13 -4.00 1.58
N GLY A 236 -22.03 -4.74 1.75
CA GLY A 236 -21.69 -5.91 0.97
C GLY A 236 -21.28 -5.62 -0.48
N GLN A 237 -21.28 -4.36 -0.90
CA GLN A 237 -20.92 -3.97 -2.25
C GLN A 237 -19.41 -3.89 -2.42
N VAL A 238 -18.94 -4.20 -3.62
CA VAL A 238 -17.54 -3.97 -3.99
C VAL A 238 -17.35 -2.49 -4.31
N VAL A 239 -16.35 -1.92 -3.68
CA VAL A 239 -15.95 -0.51 -3.80
C VAL A 239 -14.50 -0.42 -4.26
N THR A 240 -14.19 0.61 -5.04
CA THR A 240 -12.84 0.85 -5.56
C THR A 240 -12.42 2.30 -5.34
N ASN A 241 -11.13 2.52 -5.08
CA ASN A 241 -10.58 3.86 -4.97
C ASN A 241 -9.19 3.91 -5.61
N ALA A 242 -8.95 4.94 -6.39
CA ALA A 242 -7.64 5.25 -6.96
C ALA A 242 -7.03 6.42 -6.18
N GLY A 243 -5.86 6.20 -5.59
CA GLY A 243 -5.17 7.16 -4.73
C GLY A 243 -5.24 6.79 -3.24
N ALA A 244 -4.45 7.52 -2.44
CA ALA A 244 -4.42 7.36 -0.99
C ALA A 244 -5.72 7.86 -0.35
N MET A 245 -6.04 7.29 0.80
CA MET A 245 -7.14 7.72 1.67
C MET A 245 -6.59 7.94 3.08
N GLU A 246 -7.07 8.99 3.74
CA GLU A 246 -6.88 9.17 5.16
C GLU A 246 -7.64 8.10 5.96
N THR A 247 -7.19 7.82 7.18
CA THR A 247 -7.75 6.74 8.03
C THR A 247 -9.26 6.81 8.16
N ALA A 248 -9.84 8.00 8.35
CA ALA A 248 -11.29 8.16 8.49
C ALA A 248 -12.03 7.79 7.19
N ALA A 249 -11.55 8.29 6.05
CA ALA A 249 -12.11 7.96 4.73
C ALA A 249 -11.95 6.47 4.40
N LEU A 250 -10.80 5.87 4.74
CA LEU A 250 -10.56 4.44 4.55
C LEU A 250 -11.51 3.59 5.43
N THR A 251 -11.76 4.01 6.68
CA THR A 251 -12.71 3.36 7.58
C THR A 251 -14.13 3.36 7.01
N GLU A 252 -14.58 4.52 6.51
CA GLU A 252 -15.89 4.67 5.86
C GLU A 252 -15.98 3.85 4.58
N PHE A 253 -14.96 3.93 3.73
CA PHE A 253 -14.85 3.17 2.48
C PHE A 253 -14.97 1.66 2.70
N LEU A 254 -14.34 1.14 3.76
CA LEU A 254 -14.38 -0.28 4.12
C LEU A 254 -15.63 -0.67 4.92
N GLY A 255 -16.32 0.29 5.55
CA GLY A 255 -17.47 0.06 6.41
C GLY A 255 -17.13 -0.57 7.77
N VAL A 256 -15.96 -0.29 8.36
CA VAL A 256 -15.46 -0.88 9.62
C VAL A 256 -15.54 0.06 10.81
#